data_284ffc35ce29195cf0c0e4c2d3790c17
#
_entry.id   284ffc35ce29195cf0c0e4c2d3790c17
#
_cell.length_a   1.000
_cell.length_b   1.000
_cell.length_c   1.000
_cell.angle_alpha   90.00
_cell.angle_beta   90.00
_cell.angle_gamma   90.00
#
_symmetry.space_group_name_H-M   'P 1'
#
loop_
_entity.id
_entity.type
_entity.pdbx_description
1 polymer ?
#
loop_
_entity_poly.entity_id
_entity_poly.type
_entity_poly.pdbx_seq_one_letter_code
_entity_poly.pdbx_strand_id
1 'polypeptide(L)'
;IPEAHGGVGLGLLEAVVVGETLGYHVTPGPFLSTAVIAPSLLIAAGQTDRLADIAAGRYRVGVALSEAVGARLDAGMTVSDGRLTGKALFALDASADAYIVNGPNRQLYWVDAKDPGFTRALLTTIDKTRTLCELKLDQVDATLLTDDPAVLQAGLDAGRIVQASDSLGAAQCMLDQAVAYAGQREQFNRVIASFQAVKHLCAEMASQLEPCRALIWYGGHALSEGDGSARLTVCHAKAHLSEVAQFVARTSTEVHGGMGFTDLVGLHYWFKRIGANRQLLGSPEGLREEAARIQMLVA
;
A
#
# COMPACT_ATOMS: atom_id res chain seq x y z
N ILE A 1 5.43 14.30 7.84
CA ILE A 1 5.63 15.73 7.45
C ILE A 1 6.40 16.41 8.59
N PRO A 2 7.50 17.13 8.29
CA PRO A 2 8.30 17.87 9.29
C PRO A 2 7.50 18.97 10.00
N GLU A 3 7.89 19.31 11.24
CA GLU A 3 7.26 20.37 12.04
C GLU A 3 7.34 21.74 11.35
N ALA A 4 8.45 22.03 10.66
CA ALA A 4 8.63 23.26 9.88
C ALA A 4 7.57 23.46 8.79
N HIS A 5 6.87 22.40 8.40
CA HIS A 5 5.80 22.40 7.39
C HIS A 5 4.44 22.02 8.00
N GLY A 6 4.24 22.24 9.30
CA GLY A 6 2.96 22.04 9.98
C GLY A 6 2.63 20.59 10.32
N GLY A 7 3.57 19.66 10.15
CA GLY A 7 3.46 18.28 10.61
C GLY A 7 3.90 18.11 12.07
N VAL A 8 3.96 16.85 12.51
CA VAL A 8 4.41 16.49 13.88
C VAL A 8 5.81 15.85 13.90
N GLY A 9 6.53 15.91 12.79
CA GLY A 9 7.91 15.41 12.70
C GLY A 9 8.08 13.89 12.73
N LEU A 10 6.99 13.11 12.67
CA LEU A 10 7.06 11.65 12.65
C LEU A 10 7.55 11.14 11.29
N GLY A 11 8.27 10.02 11.32
CA GLY A 11 8.91 9.38 10.17
C GLY A 11 8.13 8.18 9.60
N LEU A 12 8.82 7.39 8.79
CA LEU A 12 8.23 6.21 8.17
C LEU A 12 8.03 5.06 9.16
N LEU A 13 8.81 4.97 10.22
CA LEU A 13 8.60 3.96 11.26
C LEU A 13 7.24 4.14 11.94
N GLU A 14 6.89 5.37 12.30
CA GLU A 14 5.58 5.68 12.89
C GLU A 14 4.45 5.46 11.87
N ALA A 15 4.68 5.80 10.61
CA ALA A 15 3.72 5.53 9.55
C ALA A 15 3.46 4.02 9.36
N VAL A 16 4.48 3.18 9.54
CA VAL A 16 4.37 1.71 9.55
C VAL A 16 3.49 1.24 10.72
N VAL A 17 3.69 1.75 11.93
CA VAL A 17 2.87 1.38 13.11
C VAL A 17 1.41 1.80 12.91
N VAL A 18 1.19 3.01 12.40
CA VAL A 18 -0.17 3.48 12.05
C VAL A 18 -0.78 2.61 10.95
N GLY A 19 -0.02 2.29 9.90
CA GLY A 19 -0.45 1.44 8.79
C GLY A 19 -0.88 0.05 9.28
N GLU A 20 -0.16 -0.56 10.20
CA GLU A 20 -0.51 -1.84 10.82
C GLU A 20 -1.85 -1.74 11.56
N THR A 21 -2.06 -0.69 12.35
CA THR A 21 -3.32 -0.45 13.05
C THR A 21 -4.49 -0.23 12.08
N LEU A 22 -4.30 0.54 11.03
CA LEU A 22 -5.32 0.77 10.00
C LEU A 22 -5.68 -0.52 9.26
N GLY A 23 -4.70 -1.38 8.99
CA GLY A 23 -4.90 -2.69 8.38
C GLY A 23 -5.66 -3.64 9.31
N TYR A 24 -5.33 -3.68 10.59
CA TYR A 24 -6.02 -4.48 11.60
C TYR A 24 -7.52 -4.18 11.62
N HIS A 25 -7.90 -2.90 11.51
CA HIS A 25 -9.29 -2.43 11.52
C HIS A 25 -9.91 -2.26 10.13
N VAL A 26 -9.19 -2.58 9.06
CA VAL A 26 -9.63 -2.36 7.65
C VAL A 26 -10.14 -0.93 7.44
N THR A 27 -9.47 0.03 8.05
CA THR A 27 -9.91 1.43 8.06
C THR A 27 -9.86 2.01 6.65
N PRO A 28 -10.97 2.56 6.13
CA PRO A 28 -10.97 3.28 4.86
C PRO A 28 -10.31 4.64 5.01
N GLY A 29 -9.71 5.15 3.92
CA GLY A 29 -9.16 6.51 3.92
C GLY A 29 -7.92 6.66 3.04
N PRO A 30 -7.48 7.89 2.79
CA PRO A 30 -6.39 8.23 1.90
C PRO A 30 -5.02 8.22 2.58
N PHE A 31 -4.85 7.49 3.70
CA PHE A 31 -3.61 7.50 4.48
C PHE A 31 -2.38 7.19 3.61
N LEU A 32 -2.46 6.12 2.83
CA LEU A 32 -1.33 5.67 2.00
C LEU A 32 -0.92 6.73 0.96
N SER A 33 -1.88 7.33 0.25
CA SER A 33 -1.59 8.35 -0.78
C SER A 33 -1.24 9.70 -0.17
N THR A 34 -2.16 10.25 0.64
CA THR A 34 -2.09 11.64 1.13
C THR A 34 -1.11 11.83 2.29
N ALA A 35 -1.03 10.86 3.23
CA ALA A 35 -0.20 11.02 4.41
C ALA A 35 1.20 10.40 4.27
N VAL A 36 1.42 9.48 3.33
CA VAL A 36 2.68 8.76 3.17
C VAL A 36 3.35 9.07 1.82
N ILE A 37 2.78 8.61 0.70
CA ILE A 37 3.48 8.66 -0.59
C ILE A 37 3.64 10.12 -1.06
N ALA A 38 2.58 10.90 -1.05
CA ALA A 38 2.63 12.27 -1.56
C ALA A 38 3.61 13.16 -0.76
N PRO A 39 3.60 13.18 0.60
CA PRO A 39 4.59 13.92 1.36
C PRO A 39 6.03 13.42 1.13
N SER A 40 6.25 12.09 1.02
CA SER A 40 7.57 11.54 0.74
C SER A 40 8.12 12.03 -0.61
N LEU A 41 7.27 12.04 -1.66
CA LEU A 41 7.63 12.55 -2.98
C LEU A 41 7.90 14.05 -2.95
N LEU A 42 7.04 14.84 -2.33
CA LEU A 42 7.15 16.30 -2.27
C LEU A 42 8.40 16.75 -1.49
N ILE A 43 8.69 16.10 -0.36
CA ILE A 43 9.88 16.38 0.44
C ILE A 43 11.15 16.02 -0.35
N ALA A 44 11.20 14.84 -0.93
CA ALA A 44 12.35 14.40 -1.72
C ALA A 44 12.57 15.26 -2.98
N ALA A 45 11.51 15.81 -3.58
CA ALA A 45 11.58 16.75 -4.70
C ALA A 45 11.89 18.21 -4.28
N GLY A 46 11.96 18.51 -2.99
CA GLY A 46 12.13 19.90 -2.49
C GLY A 46 10.89 20.78 -2.69
N GLN A 47 9.71 20.19 -2.91
CA GLN A 47 8.45 20.88 -3.22
C GLN A 47 7.56 20.93 -1.97
N THR A 48 7.89 21.81 -1.02
CA THR A 48 7.32 21.79 0.35
C THR A 48 6.10 22.69 0.56
N ASP A 49 5.76 23.54 -0.40
CA ASP A 49 4.72 24.59 -0.25
C ASP A 49 3.34 24.08 0.12
N ARG A 50 3.00 22.84 -0.27
CA ARG A 50 1.66 22.24 -0.02
C ARG A 50 1.62 21.36 1.22
N LEU A 51 2.74 21.09 1.86
CA LEU A 51 2.82 20.17 2.99
C LEU A 51 1.97 20.62 4.18
N ALA A 52 1.89 21.93 4.44
CA ALA A 52 1.07 22.47 5.54
C ALA A 52 -0.43 22.22 5.35
N ASP A 53 -0.93 22.32 4.12
CA ASP A 53 -2.33 22.04 3.82
C ASP A 53 -2.65 20.55 3.88
N ILE A 54 -1.72 19.71 3.45
CA ILE A 54 -1.81 18.24 3.58
C ILE A 54 -1.81 17.85 5.07
N ALA A 55 -0.88 18.38 5.87
CA ALA A 55 -0.77 18.12 7.30
C ALA A 55 -2.05 18.50 8.07
N ALA A 56 -2.67 19.62 7.68
CA ALA A 56 -3.90 20.10 8.28
C ALA A 56 -5.17 19.37 7.76
N GLY A 57 -5.04 18.43 6.84
CA GLY A 57 -6.16 17.72 6.23
C GLY A 57 -7.04 18.58 5.31
N ARG A 58 -6.58 19.76 4.93
CA ARG A 58 -7.32 20.65 4.02
C ARG A 58 -7.16 20.27 2.56
N TYR A 59 -6.14 19.48 2.23
CA TYR A 59 -5.83 19.10 0.86
C TYR A 59 -5.48 17.62 0.78
N ARG A 60 -6.17 16.89 -0.08
CA ARG A 60 -5.91 15.47 -0.32
C ARG A 60 -5.17 15.28 -1.63
N VAL A 61 -4.15 14.45 -1.61
CA VAL A 61 -3.31 14.17 -2.76
C VAL A 61 -3.38 12.70 -3.11
N GLY A 62 -3.89 12.41 -4.30
CA GLY A 62 -3.84 11.09 -4.88
C GLY A 62 -2.49 10.84 -5.57
N VAL A 63 -2.18 9.58 -5.83
CA VAL A 63 -0.96 9.20 -6.54
C VAL A 63 -1.26 8.20 -7.66
N ALA A 64 -0.66 8.42 -8.82
CA ALA A 64 -0.82 7.62 -10.01
C ALA A 64 0.57 7.13 -10.48
N LEU A 65 1.06 6.06 -9.85
CA LEU A 65 2.41 5.53 -10.01
C LEU A 65 2.43 4.10 -10.57
N SER A 66 1.29 3.56 -10.99
CA SER A 66 1.18 2.15 -11.41
C SER A 66 2.03 1.83 -12.64
N GLU A 67 2.18 2.78 -13.54
CA GLU A 67 3.01 2.63 -14.75
C GLU A 67 4.50 2.47 -14.41
N ALA A 68 4.94 3.05 -13.30
CA ALA A 68 6.32 2.90 -12.83
C ALA A 68 6.66 1.48 -12.37
N VAL A 69 5.66 0.68 -12.04
CA VAL A 69 5.80 -0.73 -11.61
C VAL A 69 5.27 -1.72 -12.67
N GLY A 70 4.99 -1.24 -13.88
CA GLY A 70 4.62 -2.09 -15.01
C GLY A 70 3.18 -2.60 -14.97
N ALA A 71 2.22 -1.84 -14.46
CA ALA A 71 0.86 -2.30 -14.25
C ALA A 71 0.10 -2.65 -15.54
N ARG A 72 0.22 -1.85 -16.61
CA ARG A 72 -0.46 -2.09 -17.90
C ARG A 72 0.25 -1.40 -19.07
N LEU A 73 0.12 -2.02 -20.25
CA LEU A 73 0.71 -1.49 -21.50
C LEU A 73 -0.15 -0.42 -22.19
N ASP A 74 -1.43 -0.31 -21.83
CA ASP A 74 -2.38 0.67 -22.43
C ASP A 74 -2.51 1.96 -21.60
N ALA A 75 -1.60 2.19 -20.68
CA ALA A 75 -1.49 3.39 -19.88
C ALA A 75 -0.16 4.11 -20.17
N GLY A 76 -0.09 5.34 -19.73
CA GLY A 76 1.08 6.20 -19.84
C GLY A 76 0.71 7.62 -20.20
N MET A 77 1.68 8.51 -20.00
CA MET A 77 1.53 9.94 -20.24
C MET A 77 2.53 10.42 -21.29
N THR A 78 2.10 11.40 -22.07
CA THR A 78 2.96 12.21 -22.93
C THR A 78 2.94 13.63 -22.46
N VAL A 79 4.04 14.37 -22.68
CA VAL A 79 4.19 15.78 -22.31
C VAL A 79 4.44 16.58 -23.56
N SER A 80 3.70 17.67 -23.76
CA SER A 80 3.96 18.67 -24.78
C SER A 80 3.65 20.05 -24.19
N ASP A 81 4.58 21.00 -24.30
CA ASP A 81 4.42 22.39 -23.86
C ASP A 81 3.92 22.53 -22.40
N GLY A 82 4.43 21.68 -21.49
CA GLY A 82 4.05 21.67 -20.08
C GLY A 82 2.68 21.05 -19.77
N ARG A 83 2.05 20.42 -20.78
CA ARG A 83 0.75 19.77 -20.64
C ARG A 83 0.85 18.27 -20.75
N LEU A 84 0.11 17.57 -19.89
CA LEU A 84 0.00 16.12 -19.89
C LEU A 84 -1.22 15.66 -20.70
N THR A 85 -0.99 14.64 -21.51
CA THR A 85 -2.04 13.89 -22.20
C THR A 85 -1.79 12.41 -22.03
N GLY A 86 -2.82 11.64 -21.70
CA GLY A 86 -2.72 10.19 -21.54
C GLY A 86 -3.65 9.62 -20.50
N LYS A 87 -3.26 8.45 -19.99
CA LYS A 87 -4.05 7.67 -19.06
C LYS A 87 -3.17 7.10 -17.95
N ALA A 88 -3.61 7.23 -16.70
CA ALA A 88 -3.05 6.52 -15.56
C ALA A 88 -4.08 5.58 -14.93
N LEU A 89 -3.67 4.34 -14.64
CA LEU A 89 -4.52 3.30 -14.07
C LEU A 89 -4.22 3.11 -12.59
N PHE A 90 -5.20 2.65 -11.84
CA PHE A 90 -5.08 2.34 -10.42
C PHE A 90 -4.51 3.49 -9.58
N ALA A 91 -4.88 4.73 -9.94
CA ALA A 91 -4.55 5.89 -9.12
C ALA A 91 -5.24 5.77 -7.76
N LEU A 92 -4.49 6.03 -6.70
CA LEU A 92 -4.98 5.98 -5.32
C LEU A 92 -5.77 7.24 -4.98
N ASP A 93 -6.86 7.08 -4.27
CA ASP A 93 -7.79 8.10 -3.80
C ASP A 93 -8.59 8.79 -4.91
N ALA A 94 -9.74 8.20 -5.25
CA ALA A 94 -10.66 8.75 -6.26
C ALA A 94 -11.29 10.09 -5.88
N SER A 95 -11.07 10.61 -4.67
CA SER A 95 -11.63 11.87 -4.17
C SER A 95 -10.59 12.96 -3.90
N ALA A 96 -9.34 12.75 -4.35
CA ALA A 96 -8.26 13.69 -4.15
C ALA A 96 -8.48 15.03 -4.88
N ASP A 97 -7.91 16.10 -4.33
CA ASP A 97 -7.96 17.46 -4.88
C ASP A 97 -6.91 17.67 -5.98
N ALA A 98 -5.80 16.92 -5.90
CA ALA A 98 -4.78 16.86 -6.94
C ALA A 98 -4.12 15.47 -6.97
N TYR A 99 -3.32 15.24 -7.99
CA TYR A 99 -2.58 13.99 -8.16
C TYR A 99 -1.11 14.23 -8.47
N ILE A 100 -0.25 13.37 -7.90
CA ILE A 100 1.10 13.19 -8.39
C ILE A 100 1.09 12.05 -9.40
N VAL A 101 1.45 12.36 -10.64
CA VAL A 101 1.36 11.43 -11.77
C VAL A 101 2.76 11.10 -12.26
N ASN A 102 3.01 9.82 -12.52
CA ASN A 102 4.20 9.37 -13.22
C ASN A 102 4.05 9.70 -14.73
N GLY A 103 4.95 10.53 -15.23
CA GLY A 103 5.06 10.89 -16.63
C GLY A 103 6.12 10.10 -17.40
N PRO A 104 6.50 10.55 -18.59
CA PRO A 104 7.58 9.93 -19.37
C PRO A 104 8.89 9.90 -18.59
N ASN A 105 9.76 8.91 -18.89
CA ASN A 105 11.09 8.81 -18.29
C ASN A 105 11.14 8.87 -16.77
N ARG A 106 10.09 8.37 -16.09
CA ARG A 106 9.94 8.37 -14.61
C ARG A 106 9.90 9.77 -13.99
N GLN A 107 9.60 10.80 -14.77
CA GLN A 107 9.32 12.13 -14.25
C GLN A 107 8.04 12.16 -13.42
N LEU A 108 7.98 13.06 -12.45
CA LEU A 108 6.79 13.27 -11.62
C LEU A 108 6.18 14.64 -11.89
N TYR A 109 4.88 14.65 -12.06
CA TYR A 109 4.09 15.85 -12.32
C TYR A 109 2.98 16.00 -11.29
N TRP A 110 2.75 17.26 -10.90
CA TRP A 110 1.57 17.67 -10.15
C TRP A 110 0.47 18.07 -11.11
N VAL A 111 -0.74 17.56 -10.87
CA VAL A 111 -1.94 17.83 -11.67
C VAL A 111 -3.08 18.21 -10.73
N ASP A 112 -3.74 19.33 -10.97
CA ASP A 112 -4.95 19.74 -10.23
C ASP A 112 -6.18 18.97 -10.79
N ALA A 113 -6.97 18.37 -9.89
CA ALA A 113 -8.17 17.64 -10.29
C ALA A 113 -9.31 18.56 -10.79
N LYS A 114 -9.16 19.88 -10.69
CA LYS A 114 -10.11 20.87 -11.19
C LYS A 114 -9.79 21.33 -12.62
N ASP A 115 -8.65 20.92 -13.17
CA ASP A 115 -8.31 21.26 -14.57
C ASP A 115 -9.41 20.76 -15.52
N PRO A 116 -9.84 21.56 -16.52
CA PRO A 116 -10.89 21.17 -17.44
C PRO A 116 -10.62 19.92 -18.26
N GLY A 117 -9.34 19.66 -18.55
CA GLY A 117 -8.90 18.44 -19.27
C GLY A 117 -8.77 17.20 -18.39
N PHE A 118 -8.93 17.34 -17.06
CA PHE A 118 -8.82 16.23 -16.10
C PHE A 118 -10.14 15.50 -15.95
N THR A 119 -10.12 14.19 -16.13
CA THR A 119 -11.25 13.32 -15.77
C THR A 119 -10.77 12.11 -14.99
N ARG A 120 -11.63 11.62 -14.11
CA ARG A 120 -11.39 10.39 -13.35
C ARG A 120 -12.62 9.49 -13.34
N ALA A 121 -12.39 8.19 -13.46
CA ALA A 121 -13.41 7.16 -13.37
C ALA A 121 -13.10 6.22 -12.20
N LEU A 122 -14.05 6.09 -11.25
CA LEU A 122 -13.92 5.17 -10.14
C LEU A 122 -13.88 3.73 -10.67
N LEU A 123 -12.91 2.95 -10.22
CA LEU A 123 -12.79 1.55 -10.55
C LEU A 123 -13.56 0.69 -9.55
N THR A 124 -14.33 -0.26 -10.06
CA THR A 124 -14.95 -1.29 -9.23
C THR A 124 -13.92 -2.37 -8.93
N THR A 125 -13.40 -2.37 -7.71
CA THR A 125 -12.41 -3.33 -7.23
C THR A 125 -13.00 -4.30 -6.22
N ILE A 126 -12.28 -5.38 -5.94
CA ILE A 126 -12.66 -6.36 -4.90
C ILE A 126 -12.55 -5.76 -3.50
N ASP A 127 -11.58 -4.89 -3.26
CA ASP A 127 -11.43 -4.16 -2.00
C ASP A 127 -12.33 -2.92 -2.02
N LYS A 128 -13.36 -2.92 -1.18
CA LYS A 128 -14.31 -1.81 -1.03
C LYS A 128 -13.86 -0.76 -0.02
N THR A 129 -12.75 -0.99 0.65
CA THR A 129 -12.24 -0.13 1.73
C THR A 129 -11.26 0.93 1.24
N ARG A 130 -10.84 0.84 -0.04
CA ARG A 130 -10.03 1.84 -0.75
C ARG A 130 -10.67 2.21 -2.09
N THR A 131 -10.49 3.45 -2.49
CA THR A 131 -10.92 3.91 -3.81
C THR A 131 -9.73 3.97 -4.75
N LEU A 132 -9.86 3.29 -5.88
CA LEU A 132 -8.94 3.38 -7.01
C LEU A 132 -9.68 3.98 -8.20
N CYS A 133 -8.99 4.75 -9.01
CA CYS A 133 -9.56 5.34 -10.22
C CYS A 133 -8.62 5.24 -11.41
N GLU A 134 -9.22 5.35 -12.59
CA GLU A 134 -8.53 5.65 -13.84
C GLU A 134 -8.54 7.16 -14.01
N LEU A 135 -7.37 7.75 -14.30
CA LEU A 135 -7.22 9.15 -14.69
C LEU A 135 -7.09 9.21 -16.21
N LYS A 136 -7.81 10.17 -16.82
CA LYS A 136 -7.61 10.58 -18.21
C LYS A 136 -7.31 12.05 -18.23
N LEU A 137 -6.21 12.40 -18.88
CA LEU A 137 -5.73 13.75 -19.03
C LEU A 137 -5.74 14.10 -20.52
N ASP A 138 -6.34 15.22 -20.84
CA ASP A 138 -6.37 15.77 -22.20
C ASP A 138 -5.86 17.21 -22.14
N GLN A 139 -4.60 17.41 -22.49
CA GLN A 139 -3.90 18.70 -22.45
C GLN A 139 -4.01 19.40 -21.07
N VAL A 140 -3.89 18.63 -19.98
CA VAL A 140 -3.96 19.13 -18.61
C VAL A 140 -2.70 19.89 -18.25
N ASP A 141 -2.82 21.09 -17.69
CA ASP A 141 -1.69 21.85 -17.19
C ASP A 141 -1.02 21.10 -16.04
N ALA A 142 0.28 20.86 -16.17
CA ALA A 142 1.04 20.05 -15.23
C ALA A 142 2.33 20.74 -14.79
N THR A 143 2.56 20.74 -13.48
CA THR A 143 3.81 21.24 -12.91
C THR A 143 4.79 20.08 -12.76
N LEU A 144 5.94 20.16 -13.42
CA LEU A 144 7.04 19.21 -13.20
C LEU A 144 7.51 19.35 -11.74
N LEU A 145 7.42 18.28 -10.98
CA LEU A 145 7.93 18.21 -9.60
C LEU A 145 9.42 17.83 -9.60
N THR A 146 9.78 16.85 -10.41
CA THR A 146 11.15 16.37 -10.56
C THR A 146 11.31 15.47 -11.79
N ASP A 147 12.51 15.43 -12.34
CA ASP A 147 12.97 14.46 -13.34
C ASP A 147 13.96 13.43 -12.75
N ASP A 148 14.25 13.52 -11.45
CA ASP A 148 15.10 12.55 -10.77
C ASP A 148 14.32 11.26 -10.46
N PRO A 149 14.68 10.12 -11.07
CA PRO A 149 14.02 8.85 -10.81
C PRO A 149 14.20 8.32 -9.37
N ALA A 150 15.19 8.82 -8.63
CA ALA A 150 15.40 8.44 -7.23
C ALA A 150 14.27 8.95 -6.34
N VAL A 151 13.68 10.11 -6.65
CA VAL A 151 12.53 10.66 -5.92
C VAL A 151 11.30 9.76 -6.08
N LEU A 152 11.01 9.34 -7.33
CA LEU A 152 9.93 8.38 -7.58
C LEU A 152 10.15 7.07 -6.79
N GLN A 153 11.39 6.59 -6.77
CA GLN A 153 11.73 5.37 -6.04
C GLN A 153 11.52 5.52 -4.55
N ALA A 154 11.93 6.64 -3.94
CA ALA A 154 11.70 6.92 -2.53
C ALA A 154 10.20 6.88 -2.15
N GLY A 155 9.35 7.49 -2.99
CA GLY A 155 7.89 7.43 -2.78
C GLY A 155 7.31 6.01 -2.94
N LEU A 156 7.82 5.23 -3.88
CA LEU A 156 7.42 3.83 -4.05
C LEU A 156 7.81 3.00 -2.82
N ASP A 157 9.03 3.16 -2.32
CA ASP A 157 9.53 2.39 -1.18
C ASP A 157 8.81 2.76 0.13
N ALA A 158 8.53 4.06 0.34
CA ALA A 158 7.68 4.52 1.45
C ALA A 158 6.25 3.92 1.36
N GLY A 159 5.66 3.96 0.17
CA GLY A 159 4.34 3.36 -0.06
C GLY A 159 4.31 1.84 0.14
N ARG A 160 5.33 1.14 -0.33
CA ARG A 160 5.47 -0.32 -0.24
C ARG A 160 5.57 -0.81 1.21
N ILE A 161 6.40 -0.15 2.03
CA ILE A 161 6.59 -0.59 3.43
C ILE A 161 5.33 -0.33 4.28
N VAL A 162 4.67 0.82 4.10
CA VAL A 162 3.43 1.11 4.82
C VAL A 162 2.26 0.25 4.32
N GLN A 163 2.21 -0.07 3.03
CA GLN A 163 1.23 -1.01 2.51
C GLN A 163 1.47 -2.44 3.01
N ALA A 164 2.72 -2.84 3.17
CA ALA A 164 3.06 -4.11 3.80
C ALA A 164 2.59 -4.13 5.27
N SER A 165 2.82 -3.06 6.03
CA SER A 165 2.32 -2.98 7.42
C SER A 165 0.79 -3.06 7.53
N ASP A 166 0.07 -2.45 6.61
CA ASP A 166 -1.39 -2.60 6.50
C ASP A 166 -1.79 -4.08 6.29
N SER A 167 -1.07 -4.82 5.45
CA SER A 167 -1.32 -6.25 5.26
C SER A 167 -0.95 -7.09 6.49
N LEU A 168 0.08 -6.69 7.23
CA LEU A 168 0.46 -7.32 8.51
C LEU A 168 -0.68 -7.20 9.53
N GLY A 169 -1.20 -5.98 9.71
CA GLY A 169 -2.32 -5.73 10.62
C GLY A 169 -3.58 -6.49 10.19
N ALA A 170 -3.88 -6.49 8.89
CA ALA A 170 -5.01 -7.24 8.35
C ALA A 170 -4.89 -8.75 8.61
N ALA A 171 -3.72 -9.33 8.38
CA ALA A 171 -3.45 -10.75 8.64
C ALA A 171 -3.51 -11.07 10.15
N GLN A 172 -2.98 -10.18 11.01
CA GLN A 172 -3.08 -10.33 12.46
C GLN A 172 -4.53 -10.37 12.93
N CYS A 173 -5.37 -9.48 12.44
CA CYS A 173 -6.80 -9.48 12.78
C CYS A 173 -7.49 -10.79 12.35
N MET A 174 -7.16 -11.31 11.17
CA MET A 174 -7.73 -12.58 10.70
C MET A 174 -7.27 -13.77 11.56
N LEU A 175 -6.01 -13.78 11.99
CA LEU A 175 -5.50 -14.79 12.93
C LEU A 175 -6.23 -14.72 14.28
N ASP A 176 -6.35 -13.51 14.84
CA ASP A 176 -7.03 -13.31 16.13
C ASP A 176 -8.49 -13.75 16.08
N GLN A 177 -9.19 -13.43 15.00
CA GLN A 177 -10.57 -13.88 14.76
C GLN A 177 -10.66 -15.40 14.64
N ALA A 178 -9.71 -16.05 13.94
CA ALA A 178 -9.68 -17.51 13.81
C ALA A 178 -9.49 -18.21 15.17
N VAL A 179 -8.57 -17.69 16.00
CA VAL A 179 -8.31 -18.22 17.35
C VAL A 179 -9.55 -18.02 18.23
N ALA A 180 -10.15 -16.84 18.22
CA ALA A 180 -11.36 -16.56 19.00
C ALA A 180 -12.53 -17.46 18.58
N TYR A 181 -12.76 -17.59 17.26
CA TYR A 181 -13.80 -18.47 16.73
C TYR A 181 -13.57 -19.93 17.12
N ALA A 182 -12.35 -20.43 16.97
CA ALA A 182 -11.99 -21.79 17.34
C ALA A 182 -12.23 -22.10 18.84
N GLY A 183 -12.04 -21.09 19.71
CA GLY A 183 -12.31 -21.19 21.15
C GLY A 183 -13.78 -21.20 21.53
N GLN A 184 -14.67 -20.80 20.62
CA GLN A 184 -16.12 -20.71 20.88
C GLN A 184 -16.93 -21.74 20.10
N ARG A 185 -16.51 -22.09 18.88
CA ARG A 185 -17.22 -23.03 17.99
C ARG A 185 -17.14 -24.45 18.52
N GLU A 186 -18.28 -25.07 18.76
CA GLU A 186 -18.34 -26.46 19.18
C GLU A 186 -18.71 -27.41 18.01
N GLN A 187 -18.00 -28.52 17.94
CA GLN A 187 -18.29 -29.69 17.11
C GLN A 187 -17.84 -30.94 17.86
N PHE A 188 -18.56 -32.05 17.67
CA PHE A 188 -18.29 -33.32 18.38
C PHE A 188 -18.21 -33.15 19.90
N ASN A 189 -19.15 -32.36 20.48
CA ASN A 189 -19.31 -32.05 21.93
C ASN A 189 -18.10 -31.37 22.58
N ARG A 190 -17.31 -30.61 21.83
CA ARG A 190 -16.18 -29.80 22.36
C ARG A 190 -15.82 -28.66 21.41
N VAL A 191 -15.15 -27.65 21.94
CA VAL A 191 -14.65 -26.53 21.14
C VAL A 191 -13.66 -27.02 20.09
N ILE A 192 -13.72 -26.46 18.87
CA ILE A 192 -12.82 -26.90 17.77
C ILE A 192 -11.36 -26.60 18.05
N ALA A 193 -11.03 -25.61 18.88
CA ALA A 193 -9.69 -25.35 19.39
C ALA A 193 -9.07 -26.55 20.14
N SER A 194 -9.86 -27.51 20.61
CA SER A 194 -9.34 -28.72 21.25
C SER A 194 -8.72 -29.74 20.28
N PHE A 195 -9.05 -29.62 18.98
CA PHE A 195 -8.51 -30.53 17.96
C PHE A 195 -7.10 -30.10 17.54
N GLN A 196 -6.19 -31.08 17.44
CA GLN A 196 -4.79 -30.86 17.12
C GLN A 196 -4.62 -30.17 15.76
N ALA A 197 -5.40 -30.59 14.74
CA ALA A 197 -5.34 -29.97 13.41
C ALA A 197 -5.63 -28.46 13.46
N VAL A 198 -6.65 -28.01 14.21
CA VAL A 198 -6.99 -26.58 14.32
C VAL A 198 -5.89 -25.82 15.07
N LYS A 199 -5.36 -26.42 16.15
CA LYS A 199 -4.23 -25.81 16.90
C LYS A 199 -3.01 -25.59 15.99
N HIS A 200 -2.68 -26.59 15.17
CA HIS A 200 -1.53 -26.50 14.27
C HIS A 200 -1.72 -25.42 13.20
N LEU A 201 -2.92 -25.30 12.62
CA LEU A 201 -3.22 -24.22 11.67
C LEU A 201 -3.02 -22.84 12.31
N CYS A 202 -3.55 -22.63 13.51
CA CYS A 202 -3.38 -21.35 14.22
C CYS A 202 -1.92 -21.08 14.61
N ALA A 203 -1.19 -22.10 15.07
CA ALA A 203 0.22 -21.98 15.44
C ALA A 203 1.10 -21.70 14.21
N GLU A 204 0.80 -22.32 13.07
CA GLU A 204 1.54 -22.10 11.83
C GLU A 204 1.31 -20.68 11.30
N MET A 205 0.07 -20.17 11.31
CA MET A 205 -0.23 -18.77 10.98
C MET A 205 0.58 -17.81 11.85
N ALA A 206 0.59 -18.01 13.17
CA ALA A 206 1.32 -17.17 14.11
C ALA A 206 2.82 -17.22 13.89
N SER A 207 3.39 -18.43 13.69
CA SER A 207 4.83 -18.62 13.51
C SER A 207 5.39 -17.99 12.22
N GLN A 208 4.59 -17.94 11.17
CA GLN A 208 4.97 -17.28 9.91
C GLN A 208 4.75 -15.76 9.94
N LEU A 209 3.69 -15.29 10.63
CA LEU A 209 3.33 -13.88 10.63
C LEU A 209 4.22 -13.03 11.54
N GLU A 210 4.54 -13.51 12.74
CA GLU A 210 5.28 -12.72 13.75
C GLU A 210 6.69 -12.28 13.29
N PRO A 211 7.52 -13.09 12.61
CA PRO A 211 8.79 -12.62 12.08
C PRO A 211 8.66 -11.49 11.05
N CYS A 212 7.53 -11.44 10.32
CA CYS A 212 7.29 -10.37 9.34
C CYS A 212 7.17 -8.99 10.00
N ARG A 213 6.67 -8.92 11.24
CA ARG A 213 6.57 -7.66 12.00
C ARG A 213 7.93 -7.00 12.17
N ALA A 214 8.92 -7.75 12.64
CA ALA A 214 10.27 -7.25 12.83
C ALA A 214 10.88 -6.76 11.50
N LEU A 215 10.69 -7.52 10.42
CA LEU A 215 11.21 -7.16 9.10
C LEU A 215 10.58 -5.86 8.56
N ILE A 216 9.27 -5.67 8.77
CA ILE A 216 8.55 -4.48 8.31
C ILE A 216 8.92 -3.25 9.12
N TRP A 217 9.00 -3.37 10.44
CA TRP A 217 9.43 -2.28 11.31
C TRP A 217 10.88 -1.87 11.02
N TYR A 218 11.76 -2.87 10.80
CA TYR A 218 13.13 -2.60 10.37
C TYR A 218 13.18 -1.87 9.02
N GLY A 219 12.33 -2.27 8.05
CA GLY A 219 12.24 -1.57 6.76
C GLY A 219 11.82 -0.11 6.89
N GLY A 220 10.85 0.19 7.76
CA GLY A 220 10.45 1.56 8.07
C GLY A 220 11.56 2.37 8.72
N HIS A 221 12.26 1.78 9.69
CA HIS A 221 13.43 2.38 10.34
C HIS A 221 14.56 2.64 9.34
N ALA A 222 14.94 1.64 8.54
CA ALA A 222 16.02 1.75 7.57
C ALA A 222 15.77 2.86 6.53
N LEU A 223 14.52 3.02 6.08
CA LEU A 223 14.14 4.14 5.20
C LEU A 223 14.25 5.49 5.92
N SER A 224 13.86 5.57 7.18
CA SER A 224 13.95 6.82 7.97
C SER A 224 15.39 7.25 8.20
N GLU A 225 16.30 6.29 8.42
CA GLU A 225 17.73 6.55 8.62
C GLU A 225 18.54 6.74 7.32
N GLY A 226 17.90 6.53 6.16
CA GLY A 226 18.61 6.61 4.86
C GLY A 226 19.63 5.48 4.66
N ASP A 227 19.38 4.30 5.24
CA ASP A 227 20.27 3.14 5.10
C ASP A 227 20.33 2.71 3.63
N GLY A 228 21.54 2.52 3.10
CA GLY A 228 21.78 2.10 1.72
C GLY A 228 21.16 0.73 1.35
N SER A 229 20.85 -0.12 2.34
CA SER A 229 20.15 -1.40 2.15
C SER A 229 18.62 -1.31 2.28
N ALA A 230 18.08 -0.13 2.62
CA ALA A 230 16.65 0.06 2.91
C ALA A 230 15.74 -0.42 1.77
N ARG A 231 16.06 -0.07 0.52
CA ARG A 231 15.29 -0.49 -0.64
C ARG A 231 15.22 -2.01 -0.79
N LEU A 232 16.37 -2.69 -0.61
CA LEU A 232 16.42 -4.15 -0.64
C LEU A 232 15.56 -4.76 0.46
N THR A 233 15.65 -4.22 1.67
CA THR A 233 14.83 -4.62 2.82
C THR A 233 13.33 -4.46 2.52
N VAL A 234 12.92 -3.34 1.93
CA VAL A 234 11.51 -3.08 1.54
C VAL A 234 11.03 -4.11 0.52
N CYS A 235 11.83 -4.42 -0.50
CA CYS A 235 11.49 -5.44 -1.50
C CYS A 235 11.26 -6.81 -0.84
N HIS A 236 12.17 -7.23 0.03
CA HIS A 236 12.03 -8.49 0.76
C HIS A 236 10.83 -8.49 1.71
N ALA A 237 10.65 -7.43 2.50
CA ALA A 237 9.57 -7.31 3.46
C ALA A 237 8.20 -7.40 2.79
N LYS A 238 7.97 -6.60 1.75
CA LYS A 238 6.69 -6.61 1.04
C LYS A 238 6.46 -7.91 0.28
N ALA A 239 7.48 -8.45 -0.42
CA ALA A 239 7.33 -9.70 -1.17
C ALA A 239 7.00 -10.87 -0.24
N HIS A 240 7.75 -11.03 0.85
CA HIS A 240 7.56 -12.13 1.80
C HIS A 240 6.21 -12.02 2.52
N LEU A 241 5.91 -10.85 3.11
CA LEU A 241 4.63 -10.67 3.81
C LEU A 241 3.42 -10.85 2.89
N SER A 242 3.50 -10.44 1.62
CA SER A 242 2.38 -10.63 0.70
C SER A 242 1.96 -12.09 0.56
N GLU A 243 2.88 -13.03 0.67
CA GLU A 243 2.60 -14.48 0.65
C GLU A 243 2.14 -14.99 2.01
N VAL A 244 2.81 -14.58 3.08
CA VAL A 244 2.42 -14.95 4.45
C VAL A 244 1.01 -14.43 4.77
N ALA A 245 0.70 -13.17 4.45
CA ALA A 245 -0.62 -12.62 4.68
C ALA A 245 -1.71 -13.35 3.88
N GLN A 246 -1.40 -13.76 2.63
CA GLN A 246 -2.33 -14.57 1.83
C GLN A 246 -2.53 -15.97 2.42
N PHE A 247 -1.46 -16.60 2.94
CA PHE A 247 -1.54 -17.86 3.66
C PHE A 247 -2.44 -17.71 4.90
N VAL A 248 -2.19 -16.70 5.75
CA VAL A 248 -3.00 -16.42 6.94
C VAL A 248 -4.47 -16.19 6.58
N ALA A 249 -4.74 -15.41 5.53
CA ALA A 249 -6.10 -15.13 5.10
C ALA A 249 -6.87 -16.40 4.68
N ARG A 250 -6.23 -17.29 3.94
CA ARG A 250 -6.83 -18.57 3.51
C ARG A 250 -7.04 -19.51 4.70
N THR A 251 -6.03 -19.68 5.52
CA THR A 251 -6.07 -20.59 6.68
C THR A 251 -7.07 -20.11 7.74
N SER A 252 -7.13 -18.79 8.00
CA SER A 252 -8.15 -18.21 8.88
C SER A 252 -9.57 -18.51 8.36
N THR A 253 -9.80 -18.36 7.05
CA THR A 253 -11.08 -18.70 6.44
C THR A 253 -11.40 -20.19 6.58
N GLU A 254 -10.40 -21.06 6.43
CA GLU A 254 -10.53 -22.51 6.63
C GLU A 254 -10.91 -22.86 8.08
N VAL A 255 -10.29 -22.24 9.08
CA VAL A 255 -10.62 -22.42 10.51
C VAL A 255 -12.08 -22.06 10.78
N HIS A 256 -12.62 -21.02 10.14
CA HIS A 256 -14.04 -20.64 10.26
C HIS A 256 -14.98 -21.59 9.50
N GLY A 257 -14.46 -22.41 8.58
CA GLY A 257 -15.27 -23.28 7.74
C GLY A 257 -16.29 -22.51 6.90
N GLY A 258 -17.51 -23.02 6.76
CA GLY A 258 -18.58 -22.35 6.00
C GLY A 258 -18.88 -20.91 6.45
N MET A 259 -18.72 -20.62 7.74
CA MET A 259 -18.93 -19.27 8.28
C MET A 259 -17.94 -18.23 7.74
N GLY A 260 -16.70 -18.64 7.42
CA GLY A 260 -15.66 -17.77 6.88
C GLY A 260 -15.99 -17.16 5.52
N PHE A 261 -16.95 -17.73 4.79
CA PHE A 261 -17.42 -17.21 3.49
C PHE A 261 -18.64 -16.31 3.59
N THR A 262 -19.21 -16.14 4.79
CA THR A 262 -20.43 -15.36 4.99
C THR A 262 -20.13 -13.89 5.31
N ASP A 263 -21.06 -13.01 4.96
CA ASP A 263 -21.01 -11.60 5.37
C ASP A 263 -21.17 -11.42 6.88
N LEU A 264 -21.71 -12.42 7.59
CA LEU A 264 -21.93 -12.36 9.04
C LEU A 264 -20.64 -12.22 9.84
N VAL A 265 -19.57 -12.89 9.41
CA VAL A 265 -18.25 -12.81 10.05
C VAL A 265 -17.42 -11.65 9.49
N GLY A 266 -17.64 -11.28 8.23
CA GLY A 266 -16.97 -10.15 7.60
C GLY A 266 -15.50 -10.38 7.25
N LEU A 267 -14.95 -11.59 7.37
CA LEU A 267 -13.55 -11.92 7.05
C LEU A 267 -13.15 -11.48 5.64
N HIS A 268 -14.09 -11.45 4.72
CA HIS A 268 -13.84 -11.09 3.32
C HIS A 268 -13.31 -9.66 3.15
N TYR A 269 -13.53 -8.74 4.08
CA TYR A 269 -12.96 -7.38 4.02
C TYR A 269 -11.43 -7.44 4.12
N TRP A 270 -10.88 -8.12 5.12
CA TRP A 270 -9.44 -8.30 5.28
C TRP A 270 -8.84 -9.13 4.15
N PHE A 271 -9.51 -10.23 3.79
CA PHE A 271 -9.09 -11.11 2.70
C PHE A 271 -8.90 -10.35 1.39
N LYS A 272 -9.89 -9.53 1.00
CA LYS A 272 -9.87 -8.73 -0.22
C LYS A 272 -8.81 -7.63 -0.17
N ARG A 273 -8.64 -6.98 1.00
CA ARG A 273 -7.60 -5.96 1.21
C ARG A 273 -6.19 -6.53 1.09
N ILE A 274 -5.93 -7.68 1.68
CA ILE A 274 -4.67 -8.42 1.54
C ILE A 274 -4.42 -8.75 0.06
N GLY A 275 -5.42 -9.24 -0.64
CA GLY A 275 -5.32 -9.56 -2.08
C GLY A 275 -5.03 -8.35 -2.95
N ALA A 276 -5.65 -7.21 -2.67
CA ALA A 276 -5.40 -5.95 -3.37
C ALA A 276 -3.98 -5.42 -3.07
N ASN A 277 -3.58 -5.43 -1.80
CA ASN A 277 -2.24 -5.00 -1.36
C ASN A 277 -1.12 -5.83 -1.99
N ARG A 278 -1.35 -7.09 -2.25
CA ARG A 278 -0.35 -7.97 -2.88
C ARG A 278 0.09 -7.45 -4.25
N GLN A 279 -0.81 -6.82 -5.01
CA GLN A 279 -0.52 -6.36 -6.38
C GLN A 279 -0.14 -4.87 -6.45
N LEU A 280 -0.75 -4.05 -5.62
CA LEU A 280 -0.56 -2.61 -5.65
C LEU A 280 0.89 -2.24 -5.28
N LEU A 281 1.50 -1.31 -6.03
CA LEU A 281 2.89 -0.87 -5.89
C LEU A 281 3.95 -1.96 -6.16
N GLY A 282 3.58 -3.03 -6.82
CA GLY A 282 4.46 -4.12 -7.23
C GLY A 282 4.09 -5.47 -6.62
N SER A 283 3.99 -6.49 -7.47
CA SER A 283 3.73 -7.87 -7.05
C SER A 283 4.94 -8.50 -6.35
N PRO A 284 4.78 -9.56 -5.56
CA PRO A 284 5.90 -10.27 -4.92
C PRO A 284 6.95 -10.74 -5.93
N GLU A 285 6.51 -11.17 -7.11
CA GLU A 285 7.38 -11.62 -8.19
C GLU A 285 8.26 -10.47 -8.70
N GLY A 286 7.64 -9.32 -9.02
CA GLY A 286 8.35 -8.12 -9.47
C GLY A 286 9.31 -7.57 -8.41
N LEU A 287 8.90 -7.61 -7.13
CA LEU A 287 9.76 -7.16 -6.03
C LEU A 287 10.97 -8.08 -5.79
N ARG A 288 10.82 -9.40 -6.00
CA ARG A 288 11.96 -10.33 -5.94
C ARG A 288 12.92 -10.12 -7.11
N GLU A 289 12.40 -9.84 -8.30
CA GLU A 289 13.23 -9.49 -9.45
C GLU A 289 13.97 -8.17 -9.20
N GLU A 290 13.30 -7.16 -8.66
CA GLU A 290 13.94 -5.90 -8.25
C GLU A 290 15.04 -6.14 -7.19
N ALA A 291 14.77 -6.96 -6.17
CA ALA A 291 15.75 -7.34 -5.16
C ALA A 291 16.96 -8.08 -5.78
N ALA A 292 16.73 -8.97 -6.73
CA ALA A 292 17.79 -9.69 -7.43
C ALA A 292 18.68 -8.75 -8.25
N ARG A 293 18.08 -7.75 -8.92
CA ARG A 293 18.86 -6.72 -9.63
C ARG A 293 19.70 -5.86 -8.67
N ILE A 294 19.14 -5.44 -7.54
CA ILE A 294 19.89 -4.69 -6.52
C ILE A 294 21.11 -5.48 -6.02
N GLN A 295 20.98 -6.77 -5.89
CA GLN A 295 22.06 -7.68 -5.46
C GLN A 295 22.97 -8.14 -6.63
N MET A 296 22.74 -7.64 -7.86
CA MET A 296 23.48 -8.01 -9.08
C MET A 296 23.43 -9.53 -9.39
N LEU A 297 22.34 -10.20 -8.99
CA LEU A 297 22.14 -11.63 -9.26
C LEU A 297 21.54 -11.87 -10.66
N VAL A 298 20.93 -10.87 -11.24
CA VAL A 298 20.37 -10.84 -12.61
C VAL A 298 20.70 -9.50 -13.28
N ALA A 299 20.75 -9.52 -14.63
CA ALA A 299 21.02 -8.33 -15.44
C ALA A 299 19.81 -7.36 -15.49
#